data_059bad7d431986e1f5315783de2933df
#
_entry.id   059bad7d431986e1f5315783de2933df
#
_cell.length_a   1.000
_cell.length_b   1.000
_cell.length_c   1.000
_cell.angle_alpha   90.00
_cell.angle_beta   90.00
_cell.angle_gamma   90.00
#
_symmetry.space_group_name_H-M   'P 1'
#
loop_
_entity.id
_entity.type
_entity.pdbx_description
1 polymer ?
#
loop_
_entity_poly.entity_id
_entity_poly.type
_entity_poly.pdbx_seq_one_letter_code
_entity_poly.pdbx_strand_id
1 'polypeptide(L)'
;DFKVAKSFFIANGKAVAVGATDGFIKILVGKEGHILGAHIVGSNATEMISELSVIKSNNLTVNSVFDSVHPHPTFSEAIFETLLQLK
;
A
#
# COMPACT_ATOMS: atom_id res chain seq x y z
N ASP A 1 11.71 15.19 6.87
CA ASP A 1 11.07 14.27 7.80
C ASP A 1 10.04 13.41 7.11
N PHE A 2 10.13 12.11 7.33
CA PHE A 2 9.17 11.18 6.77
C PHE A 2 9.11 9.92 7.62
N LYS A 3 8.03 9.17 7.42
CA LYS A 3 7.87 7.86 8.04
C LYS A 3 7.88 6.81 6.93
N VAL A 4 8.33 5.62 7.27
CA VAL A 4 8.37 4.49 6.35
C VAL A 4 7.43 3.40 6.87
N ALA A 5 6.52 2.95 6.02
CA ALA A 5 5.70 1.79 6.29
C ALA A 5 6.10 0.69 5.31
N LYS A 6 6.23 -0.52 5.81
CA LYS A 6 6.65 -1.65 4.98
C LYS A 6 5.95 -2.92 5.46
N SER A 7 5.47 -3.71 4.51
CA SER A 7 4.94 -5.03 4.82
C SER A 7 5.27 -6.00 3.70
N PHE A 8 5.21 -7.29 4.02
CA PHE A 8 5.52 -8.35 3.07
C PHE A 8 4.23 -9.05 2.64
N PHE A 9 4.19 -9.50 1.39
CA PHE A 9 3.00 -10.14 0.85
C PHE A 9 2.61 -11.43 1.58
N ILE A 10 3.53 -12.07 2.27
CA ILE A 10 3.20 -13.24 3.08
C ILE A 10 2.14 -12.92 4.14
N ALA A 11 1.96 -11.66 4.49
CA ALA A 11 0.93 -11.22 5.45
C ALA A 11 -0.40 -10.86 4.78
N ASN A 12 -0.48 -10.92 3.46
CA ASN A 12 -1.69 -10.56 2.72
C ASN A 12 -2.51 -11.81 2.37
N GLY A 13 -3.79 -11.81 2.77
CA GLY A 13 -4.65 -12.98 2.59
C GLY A 13 -4.79 -13.45 1.15
N LYS A 14 -4.93 -12.54 0.20
CA LYS A 14 -5.03 -12.90 -1.23
C LYS A 14 -3.73 -13.50 -1.74
N ALA A 15 -2.59 -12.92 -1.36
CA ALA A 15 -1.29 -13.42 -1.77
C ALA A 15 -1.07 -14.84 -1.27
N VAL A 16 -1.43 -15.11 -0.02
CA VAL A 16 -1.35 -16.45 0.56
C VAL A 16 -2.27 -17.41 -0.19
N ALA A 17 -3.51 -17.00 -0.45
CA ALA A 17 -4.50 -17.87 -1.09
C ALA A 17 -4.08 -18.30 -2.50
N VAL A 18 -3.40 -17.45 -3.24
CA VAL A 18 -2.99 -17.76 -4.63
C VAL A 18 -1.51 -18.16 -4.74
N GLY A 19 -0.79 -18.25 -3.63
CA GLY A 19 0.61 -18.65 -3.62
C GLY A 19 1.59 -17.59 -4.12
N ALA A 20 1.20 -16.31 -4.08
CA ALA A 20 2.04 -15.21 -4.58
C ALA A 20 2.58 -14.37 -3.41
N THR A 21 3.33 -15.03 -2.52
CA THR A 21 3.77 -14.42 -1.26
C THR A 21 5.14 -13.73 -1.33
N ASP A 22 5.81 -13.80 -2.48
CA ASP A 22 7.10 -13.13 -2.63
C ASP A 22 6.89 -11.62 -2.80
N GLY A 23 7.75 -10.83 -2.15
CA GLY A 23 7.76 -9.40 -2.34
C GLY A 23 7.25 -8.60 -1.16
N PHE A 24 7.18 -7.30 -1.37
CA PHE A 24 6.85 -6.37 -0.29
C PHE A 24 6.28 -5.07 -0.84
N ILE A 25 5.69 -4.29 0.08
CA ILE A 25 5.28 -2.91 -0.18
C ILE A 25 6.04 -2.02 0.80
N LYS A 26 6.59 -0.93 0.30
CA LYS A 26 7.26 0.09 1.11
C LYS A 26 6.72 1.45 0.68
N ILE A 27 6.21 2.22 1.64
CA ILE A 27 5.62 3.53 1.36
C ILE A 27 6.28 4.56 2.28
N LEU A 28 6.70 5.66 1.68
CA LEU A 28 7.29 6.78 2.41
C LEU A 28 6.24 7.88 2.51
N VAL A 29 5.93 8.28 3.73
CA VAL A 29 4.86 9.25 4.00
C VAL A 29 5.47 10.46 4.70
N GLY A 30 5.19 11.62 4.15
CA GLY A 30 5.67 12.87 4.71
C GLY A 30 4.93 13.27 5.98
N LYS A 31 5.44 14.34 6.59
CA LYS A 31 4.98 14.82 7.88
C LYS A 31 3.47 15.09 7.93
N GLU A 32 2.91 15.54 6.82
CA GLU A 32 1.47 15.90 6.77
C GLU A 32 0.61 14.83 6.13
N GLY A 33 1.15 13.63 5.95
CA GLY A 33 0.38 12.51 5.43
C GLY A 33 0.40 12.31 3.92
N HIS A 34 1.21 13.09 3.19
CA HIS A 34 1.35 12.94 1.75
C HIS A 34 2.34 11.84 1.40
N ILE A 35 2.05 11.10 0.35
CA ILE A 35 2.95 10.05 -0.11
C ILE A 35 4.13 10.69 -0.84
N LEU A 36 5.33 10.41 -0.37
CA LEU A 36 6.57 10.90 -0.97
C LEU A 36 7.13 9.92 -1.99
N GLY A 37 6.88 8.64 -1.79
CA GLY A 37 7.34 7.60 -2.69
C GLY A 37 6.80 6.25 -2.26
N ALA A 38 6.90 5.29 -3.17
CA ALA A 38 6.44 3.93 -2.88
C ALA A 38 7.19 2.95 -3.77
N HIS A 39 7.43 1.76 -3.23
CA HIS A 39 8.07 0.67 -3.94
C HIS A 39 7.25 -0.58 -3.70
N ILE A 40 6.86 -1.25 -4.77
CA ILE A 40 6.14 -2.52 -4.68
C ILE A 40 6.89 -3.55 -5.50
N VAL A 41 7.23 -4.67 -4.88
CA VAL A 41 7.84 -5.81 -5.55
C VAL A 41 6.91 -6.99 -5.34
N GLY A 42 6.42 -7.56 -6.44
CA GLY A 42 5.47 -8.67 -6.35
C GLY A 42 4.75 -8.89 -7.67
N SER A 43 3.97 -9.97 -7.74
CA SER A 43 3.31 -10.38 -8.98
C SER A 43 2.26 -9.38 -9.47
N ASN A 44 1.66 -8.61 -8.56
CA ASN A 44 0.62 -7.65 -8.92
C ASN A 44 1.06 -6.20 -8.71
N ALA A 45 2.37 -5.94 -8.69
CA ALA A 45 2.91 -4.61 -8.40
C ALA A 45 2.39 -3.55 -9.36
N THR A 46 2.36 -3.85 -10.66
CA THR A 46 1.95 -2.87 -11.67
C THR A 46 0.48 -2.49 -11.58
N GLU A 47 -0.36 -3.40 -11.08
CA GLU A 47 -1.77 -3.10 -10.87
C GLU A 47 -1.96 -2.27 -9.61
N MET A 48 -1.23 -2.59 -8.56
CA MET A 48 -1.39 -1.96 -7.24
C MET A 48 -0.85 -0.53 -7.20
N ILE A 49 0.22 -0.26 -7.92
CA ILE A 49 0.88 1.05 -7.85
C ILE A 49 -0.04 2.18 -8.32
N SER A 50 -1.05 1.88 -9.12
CA SER A 50 -1.97 2.88 -9.65
C SER A 50 -2.74 3.60 -8.55
N GLU A 51 -3.13 2.91 -7.49
CA GLU A 51 -3.83 3.54 -6.36
C GLU A 51 -2.96 4.63 -5.73
N LEU A 52 -1.69 4.30 -5.48
CA LEU A 52 -0.74 5.23 -4.89
C LEU A 52 -0.43 6.40 -5.83
N SER A 53 -0.38 6.13 -7.12
CA SER A 53 -0.14 7.16 -8.13
C SER A 53 -1.29 8.18 -8.16
N VAL A 54 -2.54 7.70 -8.10
CA VAL A 54 -3.72 8.57 -8.08
C VAL A 54 -3.71 9.45 -6.84
N ILE A 55 -3.41 8.86 -5.69
CA ILE A 55 -3.36 9.59 -4.42
C ILE A 55 -2.30 10.69 -4.49
N LYS A 56 -1.10 10.33 -4.95
CA LYS A 56 0.01 11.28 -5.01
C LYS A 56 -0.25 12.41 -6.02
N SER A 57 -0.73 12.08 -7.21
CA SER A 57 -0.91 13.07 -8.26
C SER A 57 -2.06 14.04 -7.98
N ASN A 58 -2.99 13.66 -7.11
CA ASN A 58 -4.08 14.54 -6.68
C ASN A 58 -3.81 15.19 -5.33
N ASN A 59 -2.58 15.08 -4.84
CA ASN A 59 -2.15 15.71 -3.59
C ASN A 59 -3.03 15.31 -2.40
N LEU A 60 -3.50 14.07 -2.39
CA LEU A 60 -4.29 13.53 -1.28
C LEU A 60 -3.38 12.99 -0.20
N THR A 61 -3.91 12.88 1.01
CA THR A 61 -3.17 12.27 2.11
C THR A 61 -3.52 10.79 2.24
N VAL A 62 -2.74 10.07 3.06
CA VAL A 62 -3.00 8.65 3.30
C VAL A 62 -4.35 8.40 3.96
N ASN A 63 -4.99 9.42 4.52
CA ASN A 63 -6.34 9.28 5.06
C ASN A 63 -7.33 8.86 3.98
N SER A 64 -7.08 9.22 2.72
CA SER A 64 -7.95 8.80 1.62
C SER A 64 -7.95 7.28 1.44
N VAL A 65 -6.83 6.61 1.78
CA VAL A 65 -6.78 5.15 1.76
C VAL A 65 -7.63 4.57 2.88
N PHE A 66 -7.53 5.15 4.08
CA PHE A 66 -8.31 4.67 5.23
C PHE A 66 -9.80 4.85 5.03
N ASP A 67 -10.19 5.92 4.32
CA ASP A 67 -11.59 6.24 4.06
C ASP A 67 -12.17 5.46 2.87
N SER A 68 -11.32 4.80 2.10
CA SER A 68 -11.74 4.05 0.92
C SER A 68 -12.02 2.60 1.27
N VAL A 69 -12.95 1.99 0.53
CA VAL A 69 -13.25 0.57 0.70
C VAL A 69 -12.25 -0.27 -0.09
N HIS A 70 -11.65 -1.23 0.58
CA HIS A 70 -10.76 -2.20 -0.07
C HIS A 70 -11.42 -3.57 0.06
N PRO A 71 -11.89 -4.16 -1.05
CA PRO A 71 -12.55 -5.48 -0.99
C PRO A 71 -11.63 -6.55 -0.43
N HIS A 72 -12.22 -7.50 0.26
CA HIS A 72 -11.50 -8.64 0.83
C HIS A 72 -11.96 -9.94 0.16
N PRO A 73 -11.07 -10.85 -0.25
CA PRO A 73 -9.61 -10.73 -0.17
C PRO A 73 -9.03 -10.15 -1.47
N THR A 74 -8.12 -9.19 -1.35
CA THR A 74 -7.46 -8.60 -2.52
C THR A 74 -6.01 -8.29 -2.20
N PHE A 75 -5.19 -8.17 -3.26
CA PHE A 75 -3.82 -7.67 -3.12
C PHE A 75 -3.85 -6.20 -2.67
N SER A 76 -4.84 -5.42 -3.12
CA SER A 76 -4.94 -4.00 -2.79
C SER A 76 -5.06 -3.74 -1.29
N GLU A 77 -5.61 -4.70 -0.53
CA GLU A 77 -5.65 -4.58 0.93
C GLU A 77 -4.26 -4.44 1.54
N ALA A 78 -3.22 -4.92 0.85
CA ALA A 78 -1.86 -4.80 1.37
C ALA A 78 -1.43 -3.34 1.50
N ILE A 79 -1.92 -2.45 0.64
CA ILE A 79 -1.65 -1.01 0.75
C ILE A 79 -2.27 -0.47 2.04
N PHE A 80 -3.53 -0.78 2.28
CA PHE A 80 -4.25 -0.36 3.47
C PHE A 80 -3.54 -0.89 4.73
N GLU A 81 -3.22 -2.18 4.74
CA GLU A 81 -2.56 -2.84 5.86
C GLU A 81 -1.18 -2.24 6.14
N THR A 82 -0.43 -1.93 5.08
CA THR A 82 0.88 -1.32 5.22
C THR A 82 0.76 0.05 5.89
N LEU A 83 -0.17 0.88 5.42
CA LEU A 83 -0.35 2.23 5.96
C LEU A 83 -0.92 2.24 7.38
N LEU A 84 -1.61 1.17 7.79
CA LEU A 84 -2.09 1.07 9.18
C LEU A 84 -0.95 1.16 10.20
N GLN A 85 0.28 0.82 9.80
CA GLN A 85 1.45 0.93 10.69
C GLN A 85 1.70 2.36 11.13
N LEU A 86 1.20 3.34 10.38
CA LEU A 86 1.44 4.75 10.66
C LEU A 86 0.28 5.43 11.38
N LYS A 87 -0.77 4.69 11.63
CA LYS A 87 -1.98 5.23 12.24
C LYS A 87 -1.92 5.26 13.78
#